data_3a53816ef32a54ab1cd66a7d6e7aa443
#
_entry.id   3a53816ef32a54ab1cd66a7d6e7aa443
#
_cell.length_a   1.000
_cell.length_b   1.000
_cell.length_c   1.000
_cell.angle_alpha   90.00
_cell.angle_beta   90.00
_cell.angle_gamma   90.00
#
_symmetry.space_group_name_H-M   'P 1'
#
loop_
_entity.id
_entity.type
_entity.pdbx_description
1 polymer ?
#
loop_
_entity_poly.entity_id
_entity_poly.type
_entity_poly.pdbx_seq_one_letter_code
_entity_poly.pdbx_strand_id
1 'polypeptide(L)'
;MLTNEWEFSVVDRRYEASYFEQRFRNRIYEAVIKAVEQAARENKWKRKDLAERIGKKPSQLTKWLAGPGNWTLDTISNLLFAIDAELDFHISPFAKKSKSNEFHDLNWPVVPPAKETSKTVDTTGGTVILPSPAQLTPPRFG
;
A
#
# COMPACT_ATOMS: atom_id res chain seq x y z
N MET A 1 -41.17 -11.28 6.32
CA MET A 1 -40.29 -10.29 7.00
C MET A 1 -39.71 -9.39 5.92
N LEU A 2 -40.24 -8.21 5.81
CA LEU A 2 -39.71 -7.20 4.89
C LEU A 2 -38.54 -6.55 5.61
N THR A 3 -37.31 -6.98 5.30
CA THR A 3 -36.11 -6.22 5.64
C THR A 3 -36.20 -4.90 4.91
N ASN A 4 -36.35 -3.81 5.68
CA ASN A 4 -36.51 -2.49 5.11
C ASN A 4 -35.26 -2.14 4.30
N GLU A 5 -35.39 -1.91 3.02
CA GLU A 5 -34.30 -1.51 2.12
C GLU A 5 -33.52 -0.30 2.64
N TRP A 6 -34.17 0.57 3.43
CA TRP A 6 -33.53 1.72 4.04
C TRP A 6 -32.54 1.37 5.16
N GLU A 7 -32.81 0.31 5.94
CA GLU A 7 -31.86 -0.13 7.00
C GLU A 7 -30.57 -0.68 6.38
N PHE A 8 -30.69 -1.45 5.31
CA PHE A 8 -29.54 -1.95 4.57
C PHE A 8 -28.69 -0.79 4.00
N SER A 9 -29.35 0.20 3.43
CA SER A 9 -28.66 1.37 2.87
C SER A 9 -27.93 2.22 3.93
N VAL A 10 -28.46 2.31 5.15
CA VAL A 10 -27.83 3.05 6.26
C VAL A 10 -26.61 2.31 6.81
N VAL A 11 -26.70 1.00 6.94
CA VAL A 11 -25.56 0.17 7.38
C VAL A 11 -24.43 0.22 6.36
N ASP A 12 -24.74 0.12 5.09
CA ASP A 12 -23.79 0.20 4.00
C ASP A 12 -23.04 1.55 3.97
N ARG A 13 -23.77 2.64 4.10
CA ARG A 13 -23.17 3.99 4.18
C ARG A 13 -22.27 4.18 5.41
N ARG A 14 -22.60 3.58 6.55
CA ARG A 14 -21.75 3.65 7.75
C ARG A 14 -20.44 2.89 7.55
N TYR A 15 -20.54 1.72 6.92
CA TYR A 15 -19.37 0.93 6.59
C TYR A 15 -18.46 1.67 5.59
N GLU A 16 -19.05 2.21 4.54
CA GLU A 16 -18.34 3.03 3.56
C GLU A 16 -17.68 4.25 4.24
N ALA A 17 -18.39 4.95 5.10
CA ALA A 17 -17.84 6.11 5.82
C ALA A 17 -16.63 5.72 6.68
N SER A 18 -16.71 4.62 7.43
CA SER A 18 -15.60 4.12 8.25
C SER A 18 -14.40 3.70 7.41
N TYR A 19 -14.64 3.07 6.26
CA TYR A 19 -13.59 2.72 5.31
C TYR A 19 -12.90 3.96 4.75
N PHE A 20 -13.67 4.98 4.35
CA PHE A 20 -13.11 6.23 3.85
C PHE A 20 -12.32 6.98 4.92
N GLU A 21 -12.81 7.00 6.15
CA GLU A 21 -12.13 7.61 7.29
C GLU A 21 -10.75 6.94 7.51
N GLN A 22 -10.71 5.63 7.59
CA GLN A 22 -9.46 4.89 7.77
C GLN A 22 -8.50 5.07 6.58
N ARG A 23 -9.03 5.01 5.38
CA ARG A 23 -8.26 5.26 4.16
C ARG A 23 -7.65 6.65 4.13
N PHE A 24 -8.42 7.66 4.53
CA PHE A 24 -7.93 9.04 4.59
C PHE A 24 -6.84 9.20 5.63
N ARG A 25 -7.04 8.65 6.84
CA ARG A 25 -6.01 8.65 7.90
C ARG A 25 -4.71 8.02 7.43
N ASN A 26 -4.79 6.85 6.81
CA ASN A 26 -3.61 6.15 6.30
C ASN A 26 -2.87 6.98 5.24
N ARG A 27 -3.59 7.59 4.30
CA ARG A 27 -2.99 8.42 3.25
C ARG A 27 -2.28 9.65 3.80
N ILE A 28 -2.89 10.34 4.75
CA ILE A 28 -2.25 11.49 5.41
C ILE A 28 -1.02 11.02 6.19
N TYR A 29 -1.16 9.93 6.95
CA TYR A 29 -0.04 9.38 7.70
C TYR A 29 1.14 9.04 6.79
N GLU A 30 0.91 8.27 5.74
CA GLU A 30 1.95 7.87 4.78
C GLU A 30 2.62 9.08 4.12
N ALA A 31 1.85 10.07 3.71
CA ALA A 31 2.39 11.28 3.09
C ALA A 31 3.30 12.06 4.06
N VAL A 32 2.84 12.29 5.28
CA VAL A 32 3.58 13.04 6.30
C VAL A 32 4.80 12.27 6.78
N ILE A 33 4.68 10.97 7.05
CA ILE A 33 5.82 10.13 7.46
C ILE A 33 6.90 10.11 6.39
N LYS A 34 6.51 9.91 5.14
CA LYS A 34 7.46 9.91 4.01
C LYS A 34 8.22 11.24 3.92
N ALA A 35 7.53 12.36 4.08
CA ALA A 35 8.15 13.69 4.06
C ALA A 35 9.11 13.87 5.26
N VAL A 36 8.68 13.48 6.47
CA VAL A 36 9.51 13.57 7.68
C VAL A 36 10.76 12.70 7.58
N GLU A 37 10.62 11.47 7.11
CA GLU A 37 11.75 10.56 6.92
C GLU A 37 12.73 11.06 5.87
N GLN A 38 12.22 11.62 4.77
CA GLN A 38 13.05 12.18 3.72
C GLN A 38 13.84 13.38 4.24
N ALA A 39 13.17 14.35 4.86
CA ALA A 39 13.82 15.53 5.43
C ALA A 39 14.85 15.16 6.52
N ALA A 40 14.53 14.17 7.36
CA ALA A 40 15.45 13.69 8.40
C ALA A 40 16.71 13.05 7.79
N ARG A 41 16.59 12.32 6.69
CA ARG A 41 17.76 11.74 5.98
C ARG A 41 18.62 12.83 5.31
N GLU A 42 17.98 13.74 4.60
CA GLU A 42 18.68 14.82 3.88
C GLU A 42 19.46 15.74 4.83
N ASN A 43 18.85 16.10 5.96
CA ASN A 43 19.46 17.01 6.93
C ASN A 43 20.19 16.29 8.08
N LYS A 44 20.21 14.95 8.09
CA LYS A 44 20.79 14.12 9.15
C LYS A 44 20.19 14.40 10.55
N TRP A 45 18.93 14.80 10.59
CA TRP A 45 18.22 15.09 11.84
C TRP A 45 17.84 13.81 12.59
N LYS A 46 18.00 13.89 13.90
CA LYS A 46 17.49 12.86 14.80
C LYS A 46 16.10 13.26 15.30
N ARG A 47 15.37 12.30 15.85
CA ARG A 47 14.06 12.57 16.45
C ARG A 47 14.09 13.64 17.53
N LYS A 48 15.20 13.76 18.25
CA LYS A 48 15.41 14.81 19.26
C LYS A 48 15.42 16.19 18.60
N ASP A 49 16.14 16.33 17.52
CA ASP A 49 16.28 17.60 16.80
C ASP A 49 14.92 18.07 16.25
N LEU A 50 14.15 17.14 15.67
CA LEU A 50 12.79 17.41 15.19
C LEU A 50 11.85 17.82 16.34
N ALA A 51 11.95 17.17 17.49
CA ALA A 51 11.14 17.48 18.65
C ALA A 51 11.48 18.87 19.23
N GLU A 52 12.74 19.25 19.26
CA GLU A 52 13.20 20.56 19.68
C GLU A 52 12.68 21.67 18.77
N ARG A 53 12.67 21.46 17.44
CA ARG A 53 12.15 22.43 16.45
C ARG A 53 10.68 22.81 16.70
N ILE A 54 9.89 21.91 17.22
CA ILE A 54 8.45 22.12 17.52
C ILE A 54 8.15 22.31 19.00
N GLY A 55 9.18 22.38 19.84
CA GLY A 55 9.00 22.55 21.29
C GLY A 55 8.26 21.39 21.98
N LYS A 56 8.40 20.17 21.47
CA LYS A 56 7.75 18.97 22.00
C LYS A 56 8.77 17.97 22.55
N LYS A 57 8.29 17.08 23.42
CA LYS A 57 9.15 16.02 23.97
C LYS A 57 9.42 14.94 22.89
N PRO A 58 10.65 14.38 22.81
CA PRO A 58 10.97 13.32 21.86
C PRO A 58 10.06 12.09 21.99
N SER A 59 9.60 11.78 23.20
CA SER A 59 8.65 10.70 23.46
C SER A 59 7.28 10.95 22.83
N GLN A 60 6.82 12.19 22.75
CA GLN A 60 5.58 12.57 22.11
C GLN A 60 5.70 12.43 20.58
N LEU A 61 6.81 12.92 20.02
CA LEU A 61 7.11 12.74 18.60
C LEU A 61 7.15 11.25 18.23
N THR A 62 7.80 10.43 19.04
CA THR A 62 7.86 8.98 18.82
C THR A 62 6.46 8.35 18.80
N LYS A 63 5.55 8.79 19.67
CA LYS A 63 4.14 8.31 19.65
C LYS A 63 3.41 8.71 18.39
N TRP A 64 3.63 9.93 17.91
CA TRP A 64 3.01 10.39 16.67
C TRP A 64 3.51 9.61 15.44
N LEU A 65 4.80 9.29 15.41
CA LEU A 65 5.42 8.57 14.29
C LEU A 65 5.21 7.05 14.34
N ALA A 66 4.66 6.51 15.42
CA ALA A 66 4.53 5.06 15.62
C ALA A 66 3.43 4.41 14.75
N GLY A 67 2.48 5.18 14.27
CA GLY A 67 1.41 4.63 13.42
C GLY A 67 0.31 5.64 13.12
N PRO A 68 -0.63 5.31 12.23
CA PRO A 68 -1.74 6.14 11.83
C PRO A 68 -2.75 6.27 12.98
N GLY A 69 -2.43 7.11 13.95
CA GLY A 69 -3.30 7.44 15.05
C GLY A 69 -4.36 8.47 14.67
N ASN A 70 -5.11 8.89 15.67
CA ASN A 70 -6.04 10.02 15.50
C ASN A 70 -5.25 11.35 15.58
N TRP A 71 -4.56 11.69 14.50
CA TRP A 71 -3.86 12.96 14.41
C TRP A 71 -4.85 14.12 14.26
N THR A 72 -4.64 15.14 15.06
CA THR A 72 -5.31 16.43 14.85
C THR A 72 -4.59 17.23 13.76
N LEU A 73 -5.24 18.23 13.23
CA LEU A 73 -4.60 19.16 12.30
C LEU A 73 -3.37 19.83 12.92
N ASP A 74 -3.42 20.12 14.22
CA ASP A 74 -2.27 20.66 14.95
C ASP A 74 -1.08 19.69 14.96
N THR A 75 -1.34 18.39 15.10
CA THR A 75 -0.29 17.37 15.04
C THR A 75 0.36 17.34 13.66
N ILE A 76 -0.44 17.35 12.60
CA ILE A 76 0.05 17.37 11.21
C ILE A 76 0.84 18.64 10.96
N SER A 77 0.30 19.80 11.34
CA SER A 77 0.95 21.10 11.20
C SER A 77 2.30 21.15 11.93
N ASN A 78 2.36 20.66 13.17
CA ASN A 78 3.62 20.60 13.93
C ASN A 78 4.66 19.71 13.24
N LEU A 79 4.26 18.55 12.72
CA LEU A 79 5.17 17.64 12.01
C LEU A 79 5.72 18.26 10.73
N LEU A 80 4.88 18.93 9.97
CA LEU A 80 5.28 19.61 8.74
C LEU A 80 6.16 20.83 9.04
N PHE A 81 5.81 21.61 10.07
CA PHE A 81 6.64 22.72 10.53
C PHE A 81 8.04 22.28 10.96
N ALA A 82 8.16 21.11 11.60
CA ALA A 82 9.45 20.56 12.01
C ALA A 82 10.41 20.33 10.83
N ILE A 83 9.88 20.11 9.64
CA ILE A 83 10.64 19.81 8.43
C ILE A 83 10.60 20.95 7.40
N ASP A 84 10.10 22.12 7.79
CA ASP A 84 9.93 23.30 6.91
C ASP A 84 9.13 22.97 5.63
N ALA A 85 8.06 22.18 5.78
CA ALA A 85 7.20 21.74 4.69
C ALA A 85 5.75 22.22 4.88
N GLU A 86 5.02 22.30 3.77
CA GLU A 86 3.60 22.62 3.73
C GLU A 86 2.84 21.50 3.00
N LEU A 87 1.58 21.31 3.35
CA LEU A 87 0.73 20.32 2.72
C LEU A 87 -0.29 21.00 1.80
N ASP A 88 -0.16 20.76 0.51
CA ASP A 88 -1.12 21.17 -0.48
C ASP A 88 -2.29 20.19 -0.58
N PHE A 89 -3.50 20.70 -0.63
CA PHE A 89 -4.72 19.92 -0.72
C PHE A 89 -5.36 20.03 -2.10
N HIS A 90 -5.64 18.88 -2.67
CA HIS A 90 -6.50 18.79 -3.84
C HIS A 90 -7.71 17.92 -3.55
N ILE A 91 -8.90 18.51 -3.65
CA ILE A 91 -10.17 17.80 -3.45
C ILE A 91 -10.73 17.39 -4.81
N SER A 92 -10.91 16.10 -5.01
CA SER A 92 -11.53 15.58 -6.22
C SER A 92 -12.81 14.80 -5.89
N PRO A 93 -13.90 14.98 -6.66
CA PRO A 93 -15.12 14.22 -6.49
C PRO A 93 -14.87 12.72 -6.68
N PHE A 94 -15.59 11.87 -5.93
CA PHE A 94 -15.47 10.42 -6.06
C PHE A 94 -15.77 9.91 -7.48
N ALA A 95 -16.70 10.55 -8.19
CA ALA A 95 -17.04 10.19 -9.56
C ALA A 95 -15.87 10.30 -10.56
N LYS A 96 -14.84 11.09 -10.22
CA LYS A 96 -13.63 11.24 -11.06
C LYS A 96 -12.50 10.31 -10.65
N LYS A 97 -12.61 9.65 -9.51
CA LYS A 97 -11.64 8.64 -9.10
C LYS A 97 -12.07 7.31 -9.73
N SER A 98 -11.22 6.74 -10.56
CA SER A 98 -11.37 5.34 -10.93
C SER A 98 -11.54 4.54 -9.65
N LYS A 99 -12.57 3.72 -9.57
CA LYS A 99 -12.76 2.82 -8.43
C LYS A 99 -11.50 1.99 -8.32
N SER A 100 -10.86 2.05 -7.15
CA SER A 100 -9.59 1.34 -6.90
C SER A 100 -9.72 -0.19 -7.04
N ASN A 101 -10.95 -0.67 -7.18
CA ASN A 101 -11.32 -2.07 -7.36
C ASN A 101 -12.01 -2.35 -8.71
N GLU A 102 -12.05 -1.39 -9.63
CA GLU A 102 -12.19 -1.85 -11.00
C GLU A 102 -10.95 -2.70 -11.24
N PHE A 103 -11.19 -3.98 -11.38
CA PHE A 103 -10.23 -4.85 -12.02
C PHE A 103 -9.83 -4.08 -13.26
N HIS A 104 -8.65 -3.45 -13.24
CA HIS A 104 -8.02 -3.17 -14.48
C HIS A 104 -8.09 -4.53 -15.17
N ASP A 105 -8.79 -4.57 -16.29
CA ASP A 105 -8.57 -5.67 -17.20
C ASP A 105 -7.07 -5.80 -17.22
N LEU A 106 -6.58 -6.65 -16.31
CA LEU A 106 -5.26 -7.15 -16.45
C LEU A 106 -5.36 -7.80 -17.82
N ASN A 107 -5.02 -7.03 -18.82
CA ASN A 107 -4.66 -7.56 -20.11
C ASN A 107 -3.36 -8.34 -19.87
N TRP A 108 -3.51 -9.23 -18.88
CA TRP A 108 -2.57 -10.29 -18.68
C TRP A 108 -2.59 -11.00 -20.04
N PRO A 109 -1.49 -10.97 -20.78
CA PRO A 109 -1.44 -11.80 -21.95
C PRO A 109 -1.81 -13.19 -21.44
N VAL A 110 -3.03 -13.61 -21.72
CA VAL A 110 -3.41 -15.00 -21.58
C VAL A 110 -2.42 -15.66 -22.53
N VAL A 111 -1.33 -16.17 -21.96
CA VAL A 111 -0.45 -17.06 -22.68
C VAL A 111 -1.40 -18.17 -23.10
N PRO A 112 -1.77 -18.28 -24.40
CA PRO A 112 -2.64 -19.34 -24.81
C PRO A 112 -1.98 -20.62 -24.31
N PRO A 113 -2.74 -21.54 -23.69
CA PRO A 113 -2.18 -22.80 -23.25
C PRO A 113 -1.38 -23.29 -24.44
N ALA A 114 -0.09 -23.53 -24.21
CA ALA A 114 0.79 -23.97 -25.28
C ALA A 114 0.00 -25.04 -26.00
N LYS A 115 -0.37 -24.78 -27.25
CA LYS A 115 -0.98 -25.83 -28.06
C LYS A 115 0.00 -26.97 -27.89
N GLU A 116 -0.42 -28.00 -27.17
CA GLU A 116 0.27 -29.26 -27.27
C GLU A 116 0.29 -29.55 -28.75
N THR A 117 1.35 -29.11 -29.39
CA THR A 117 1.71 -29.72 -30.65
C THR A 117 1.96 -31.14 -30.23
N SER A 118 0.95 -31.96 -30.41
CA SER A 118 1.15 -33.37 -30.50
C SER A 118 2.13 -33.55 -31.66
N LYS A 119 3.41 -33.38 -31.33
CA LYS A 119 4.46 -33.92 -32.15
C LYS A 119 4.16 -35.42 -32.12
N THR A 120 3.55 -35.91 -33.19
CA THR A 120 3.66 -37.27 -33.56
C THR A 120 5.10 -37.64 -33.36
N VAL A 121 5.37 -38.39 -32.30
CA VAL A 121 6.69 -38.93 -32.02
C VAL A 121 6.92 -39.90 -33.19
N ASP A 122 7.66 -39.41 -34.15
CA ASP A 122 8.25 -40.33 -35.13
C ASP A 122 9.09 -41.29 -34.34
N THR A 123 8.67 -42.55 -34.34
CA THR A 123 9.30 -43.67 -33.69
C THR A 123 10.53 -44.06 -34.47
N THR A 124 11.51 -43.19 -34.56
CA THR A 124 12.83 -43.52 -35.06
C THR A 124 13.85 -43.06 -34.07
N GLY A 125 14.16 -43.91 -33.09
CA GLY A 125 15.51 -44.10 -32.52
C GLY A 125 16.15 -42.88 -31.85
N GLY A 126 15.43 -42.05 -31.10
CA GLY A 126 16.03 -41.04 -30.30
C GLY A 126 15.54 -41.15 -28.84
N THR A 127 16.39 -41.68 -27.98
CA THR A 127 16.11 -41.68 -26.52
C THR A 127 16.13 -40.24 -26.05
N VAL A 128 14.98 -39.60 -25.88
CA VAL A 128 14.89 -38.34 -25.20
C VAL A 128 15.06 -38.63 -23.72
N ILE A 129 16.27 -38.39 -23.22
CA ILE A 129 16.52 -38.45 -21.79
C ILE A 129 15.93 -37.18 -21.22
N LEU A 130 14.72 -37.31 -20.63
CA LEU A 130 14.16 -36.28 -19.79
C LEU A 130 15.07 -36.19 -18.54
N PRO A 131 15.56 -34.99 -18.16
CA PRO A 131 16.29 -34.84 -16.92
C PRO A 131 15.41 -35.30 -15.77
N SER A 132 15.87 -36.28 -15.04
CA SER A 132 15.19 -36.79 -13.87
C SER A 132 15.00 -35.65 -12.84
N PRO A 133 13.82 -35.49 -12.26
CA PRO A 133 13.59 -34.45 -11.23
C PRO A 133 14.48 -34.60 -9.99
N ALA A 134 15.19 -35.71 -9.85
CA ALA A 134 16.15 -35.94 -8.76
C ALA A 134 17.46 -35.11 -8.86
N GLN A 135 17.67 -34.35 -9.93
CA GLN A 135 18.91 -33.55 -10.09
C GLN A 135 18.75 -32.08 -9.74
N LEU A 136 17.59 -31.65 -9.29
CA LEU A 136 17.42 -30.36 -8.67
C LEU A 136 17.82 -30.48 -7.20
N THR A 137 19.12 -30.42 -6.92
CA THR A 137 19.60 -30.24 -5.56
C THR A 137 19.21 -28.84 -5.11
N PRO A 138 18.45 -28.69 -4.02
CA PRO A 138 18.17 -27.36 -3.45
C PRO A 138 19.50 -26.75 -2.99
N PRO A 139 19.67 -25.43 -3.11
CA PRO A 139 20.87 -24.77 -2.61
C PRO A 139 20.99 -25.05 -1.12
N ARG A 140 22.11 -25.62 -0.70
CA ARG A 140 22.47 -25.76 0.71
C ARG A 140 22.75 -24.35 1.22
N PHE A 141 21.86 -23.84 2.07
CA PHE A 141 22.20 -22.76 2.97
C PHE A 141 23.12 -23.35 4.06
N GLY A 142 24.38 -23.01 3.96
CA GLY A 142 25.35 -23.21 5.02
C GLY A 142 25.41 -21.96 5.89
#